data_d6090c5302f865ab00a4a77b84177085
#
_entry.id   d6090c5302f865ab00a4a77b84177085
#
_cell.length_a   1.000
_cell.length_b   1.000
_cell.length_c   1.000
_cell.angle_alpha   90.00
_cell.angle_beta   90.00
_cell.angle_gamma   90.00
#
_symmetry.space_group_name_H-M   'P 1'
#
loop_
_entity.id
_entity.type
_entity.pdbx_description
1 polymer ?
#
loop_
_entity_poly.entity_id
_entity_poly.type
_entity_poly.pdbx_seq_one_letter_code
_entity_poly.pdbx_strand_id
1 'polypeptide(L)'
;VTAQKKEENLQDTPIAITAITESTIDDLDLANIVDLANLAPNVHIINTPSNNTAATIAIRGGSTTNPAITWEPTVGMYLDGVYLGKGQGSIFDVVDLERVEILRGPQGTLYGRNTLGGAINLISKKPSGEGMSTKLTLGNYGLRQAQFINDFSFLENGFVKIVLNEKRRGGYVSMAASPYQPAQGVVPTS
;
A
#
# COMPACT_ATOMS: atom_id res chain seq x y z
N VAL A 1 -15.47 -10.93 -3.34
CA VAL A 1 -14.22 -10.51 -3.99
C VAL A 1 -14.48 -10.05 -5.41
N THR A 2 -13.60 -9.20 -5.93
CA THR A 2 -13.68 -8.65 -7.29
C THR A 2 -12.47 -9.05 -8.15
N ALA A 3 -11.81 -10.13 -7.77
CA ALA A 3 -10.57 -10.61 -8.39
C ALA A 3 -10.69 -10.90 -9.89
N GLN A 4 -11.86 -11.33 -10.36
CA GLN A 4 -12.14 -11.55 -11.78
C GLN A 4 -12.80 -10.34 -12.46
N LYS A 5 -12.70 -9.14 -11.85
CA LYS A 5 -13.37 -7.91 -12.30
C LYS A 5 -14.90 -7.99 -12.31
N LYS A 6 -15.44 -8.92 -11.56
CA LYS A 6 -16.85 -9.08 -11.26
C LYS A 6 -16.98 -9.54 -9.80
N GLU A 7 -18.08 -9.17 -9.16
CA GLU A 7 -18.34 -9.59 -7.78
C GLU A 7 -18.68 -11.08 -7.74
N GLU A 8 -17.88 -11.84 -6.96
CA GLU A 8 -18.04 -13.29 -6.78
C GLU A 8 -17.81 -13.66 -5.33
N ASN A 9 -18.36 -14.80 -4.92
CA ASN A 9 -18.01 -15.38 -3.63
C ASN A 9 -16.55 -15.86 -3.66
N LEU A 10 -15.83 -15.62 -2.56
CA LEU A 10 -14.43 -16.05 -2.40
C LEU A 10 -14.24 -17.55 -2.65
N GLN A 11 -15.21 -18.37 -2.21
CA GLN A 11 -15.16 -19.83 -2.33
C GLN A 11 -15.41 -20.33 -3.75
N ASP A 12 -16.10 -19.55 -4.57
CA ASP A 12 -16.45 -19.92 -5.95
C ASP A 12 -15.38 -19.44 -6.96
N THR A 13 -14.42 -18.63 -6.49
CA THR A 13 -13.39 -18.03 -7.34
C THR A 13 -12.28 -19.05 -7.62
N PRO A 14 -12.01 -19.47 -8.87
CA PRO A 14 -11.08 -20.56 -9.21
C PRO A 14 -9.60 -20.11 -9.21
N ILE A 15 -9.24 -19.15 -8.39
CA ILE A 15 -7.87 -18.64 -8.24
C ILE A 15 -7.46 -18.59 -6.77
N ALA A 16 -6.16 -18.72 -6.52
CA ALA A 16 -5.64 -18.62 -5.17
C ALA A 16 -5.65 -17.15 -4.70
N ILE A 17 -6.66 -16.79 -3.94
CA ILE A 17 -6.87 -15.43 -3.43
C ILE A 17 -6.88 -15.42 -1.91
N THR A 18 -6.37 -14.34 -1.33
CA THR A 18 -6.55 -13.99 0.08
C THR A 18 -7.25 -12.63 0.12
N ALA A 19 -8.43 -12.58 0.74
CA ALA A 19 -9.15 -11.35 0.97
C ALA A 19 -8.99 -10.95 2.44
N ILE A 20 -8.50 -9.73 2.69
CA ILE A 20 -8.33 -9.14 4.00
C ILE A 20 -9.38 -8.04 4.11
N THR A 21 -10.34 -8.24 5.01
CA THR A 21 -11.47 -7.33 5.19
C THR A 21 -11.10 -6.15 6.08
N GLU A 22 -11.92 -5.10 6.05
CA GLU A 22 -11.83 -3.94 6.94
C GLU A 22 -11.74 -4.38 8.42
N SER A 23 -12.62 -5.28 8.87
CA SER A 23 -12.59 -5.75 10.26
C SER A 23 -11.25 -6.38 10.63
N THR A 24 -10.64 -7.15 9.72
CA THR A 24 -9.32 -7.74 9.96
C THR A 24 -8.22 -6.65 10.02
N ILE A 25 -8.33 -5.62 9.17
CA ILE A 25 -7.40 -4.49 9.16
C ILE A 25 -7.45 -3.73 10.48
N ASP A 26 -8.66 -3.46 10.96
CA ASP A 26 -8.90 -2.72 12.21
C ASP A 26 -8.53 -3.55 13.45
N ASP A 27 -8.95 -4.82 13.51
CA ASP A 27 -8.67 -5.72 14.65
C ASP A 27 -7.17 -5.96 14.87
N LEU A 28 -6.39 -5.97 13.79
CA LEU A 28 -4.94 -6.18 13.84
C LEU A 28 -4.13 -4.88 13.80
N ASP A 29 -4.80 -3.70 13.79
CA ASP A 29 -4.20 -2.36 13.68
C ASP A 29 -3.14 -2.28 12.56
N LEU A 30 -3.49 -2.79 11.37
CA LEU A 30 -2.58 -2.83 10.22
C LEU A 30 -2.38 -1.42 9.69
N ALA A 31 -1.18 -0.90 9.84
CA ALA A 31 -0.88 0.49 9.53
C ALA A 31 -0.53 0.73 8.05
N ASN A 32 0.02 -0.28 7.39
CA ASN A 32 0.50 -0.16 6.02
C ASN A 32 0.46 -1.50 5.27
N ILE A 33 0.70 -1.44 3.96
CA ILE A 33 0.64 -2.62 3.10
C ILE A 33 1.69 -3.70 3.47
N VAL A 34 2.80 -3.34 4.11
CA VAL A 34 3.83 -4.31 4.51
C VAL A 34 3.30 -5.24 5.60
N ASP A 35 2.42 -4.72 6.48
CA ASP A 35 1.81 -5.50 7.55
C ASP A 35 0.87 -6.58 6.99
N LEU A 36 0.27 -6.35 5.82
CA LEU A 36 -0.63 -7.31 5.14
C LEU A 36 0.10 -8.57 4.66
N ALA A 37 1.41 -8.50 4.43
CA ALA A 37 2.19 -9.65 3.96
C ALA A 37 2.12 -10.84 4.92
N ASN A 38 2.01 -10.57 6.22
CA ASN A 38 1.96 -11.60 7.25
C ASN A 38 0.64 -12.40 7.24
N LEU A 39 -0.39 -11.89 6.58
CA LEU A 39 -1.72 -12.51 6.53
C LEU A 39 -1.92 -13.39 5.28
N ALA A 40 -1.03 -13.30 4.31
CA ALA A 40 -1.14 -14.07 3.08
C ALA A 40 0.03 -15.06 2.92
N PRO A 41 -0.22 -16.37 2.76
CA PRO A 41 0.84 -17.35 2.58
C PRO A 41 1.60 -17.12 1.28
N ASN A 42 2.94 -17.30 1.32
CA ASN A 42 3.85 -17.11 0.18
C ASN A 42 3.85 -15.68 -0.39
N VAL A 43 3.52 -14.69 0.42
CA VAL A 43 3.62 -13.27 0.11
C VAL A 43 4.66 -12.64 1.02
N HIS A 44 5.60 -11.91 0.44
CA HIS A 44 6.60 -11.15 1.17
C HIS A 44 6.60 -9.73 0.66
N ILE A 45 6.41 -8.78 1.55
CA ILE A 45 6.49 -7.35 1.25
C ILE A 45 7.53 -6.76 2.21
N ILE A 46 8.61 -6.25 1.66
CA ILE A 46 9.69 -5.66 2.44
C ILE A 46 9.99 -4.25 1.95
N ASN A 47 10.31 -3.38 2.88
CA ASN A 47 10.76 -2.04 2.55
C ASN A 47 12.10 -2.11 1.82
N THR A 48 12.23 -1.34 0.76
CA THR A 48 13.50 -1.20 0.06
C THR A 48 14.48 -0.41 0.94
N PRO A 49 15.69 -0.92 1.22
CA PRO A 49 16.63 -0.28 2.16
C PRO A 49 17.01 1.15 1.79
N SER A 50 16.95 1.50 0.51
CA SER A 50 17.32 2.82 0.00
C SER A 50 16.13 3.78 -0.19
N ASN A 51 14.91 3.31 0.02
CA ASN A 51 13.70 4.12 -0.22
C ASN A 51 12.55 3.68 0.68
N ASN A 52 12.21 4.51 1.65
CA ASN A 52 11.14 4.23 2.63
C ASN A 52 9.73 4.26 2.04
N THR A 53 9.58 4.69 0.79
CA THR A 53 8.27 4.74 0.09
C THR A 53 8.11 3.64 -0.95
N ALA A 54 9.14 2.79 -1.13
CA ALA A 54 9.12 1.69 -2.07
C ALA A 54 9.15 0.34 -1.33
N ALA A 55 8.32 -0.58 -1.78
CA ALA A 55 8.35 -1.96 -1.33
C ALA A 55 8.82 -2.90 -2.45
N THR A 56 9.56 -3.91 -2.05
CA THR A 56 9.79 -5.10 -2.88
C THR A 56 8.71 -6.11 -2.51
N ILE A 57 7.90 -6.49 -3.50
CA ILE A 57 6.82 -7.43 -3.33
C ILE A 57 7.19 -8.73 -4.03
N ALA A 58 7.11 -9.82 -3.30
CA ALA A 58 7.34 -11.16 -3.82
C ALA A 58 6.12 -12.05 -3.55
N ILE A 59 5.61 -12.72 -4.58
CA ILE A 59 4.55 -13.72 -4.46
C ILE A 59 5.03 -15.02 -5.10
N ARG A 60 5.01 -16.12 -4.33
CA ARG A 60 5.47 -17.45 -4.77
C ARG A 60 6.89 -17.42 -5.34
N GLY A 61 7.78 -16.59 -4.79
CA GLY A 61 9.15 -16.41 -5.27
C GLY A 61 9.32 -15.52 -6.49
N GLY A 62 8.23 -15.10 -7.15
CA GLY A 62 8.28 -14.07 -8.19
C GLY A 62 8.45 -12.68 -7.58
N SER A 63 9.63 -12.09 -7.74
CA SER A 63 9.93 -10.75 -7.24
C SER A 63 10.79 -9.96 -8.21
N THR A 64 10.69 -8.64 -8.13
CA THR A 64 11.64 -7.73 -8.75
C THR A 64 12.52 -7.16 -7.64
N THR A 65 13.76 -7.56 -7.62
CA THR A 65 14.72 -7.18 -6.56
C THR A 65 15.26 -5.76 -6.72
N ASN A 66 15.15 -5.18 -7.91
CA ASN A 66 15.64 -3.85 -8.19
C ASN A 66 14.47 -2.85 -8.28
N PRO A 67 14.36 -1.90 -7.33
CA PRO A 67 13.30 -0.90 -7.31
C PRO A 67 13.55 0.28 -8.26
N ALA A 68 14.53 0.20 -9.16
CA ALA A 68 14.83 1.27 -10.10
C ALA A 68 13.60 1.60 -10.96
N ILE A 69 13.42 2.87 -11.28
CA ILE A 69 12.28 3.38 -12.07
C ILE A 69 12.15 2.70 -13.43
N THR A 70 13.26 2.20 -13.96
CA THR A 70 13.36 1.55 -15.28
C THR A 70 12.90 0.09 -15.27
N TRP A 71 12.77 -0.53 -14.09
CA TRP A 71 12.40 -1.92 -13.97
C TRP A 71 10.89 -2.05 -13.70
N GLU A 72 10.29 -3.01 -14.35
CA GLU A 72 8.87 -3.31 -14.16
C GLU A 72 8.69 -4.34 -13.04
N PRO A 73 7.69 -4.15 -12.17
CA PRO A 73 7.41 -5.10 -11.10
C PRO A 73 6.85 -6.42 -11.66
N THR A 74 7.08 -7.53 -10.96
CA THR A 74 6.47 -8.83 -11.29
C THR A 74 5.12 -9.03 -10.61
N VAL A 75 4.77 -8.16 -9.66
CA VAL A 75 3.48 -8.14 -8.96
C VAL A 75 2.82 -6.81 -9.24
N GLY A 76 1.64 -6.85 -9.84
CA GLY A 76 0.83 -5.66 -10.11
C GLY A 76 0.12 -5.16 -8.86
N MET A 77 0.10 -3.85 -8.66
CA MET A 77 -0.68 -3.21 -7.61
C MET A 77 -1.74 -2.33 -8.22
N TYR A 78 -2.95 -2.40 -7.68
CA TYR A 78 -4.11 -1.68 -8.19
C TYR A 78 -4.84 -1.02 -7.03
N LEU A 79 -5.31 0.21 -7.25
CA LEU A 79 -6.24 0.91 -6.36
C LEU A 79 -7.53 1.16 -7.14
N ASP A 80 -8.63 0.59 -6.69
CA ASP A 80 -9.94 0.66 -7.36
C ASP A 80 -9.88 0.33 -8.86
N GLY A 81 -9.04 -0.64 -9.21
CA GLY A 81 -8.83 -1.08 -10.59
C GLY A 81 -7.83 -0.25 -11.39
N VAL A 82 -7.30 0.84 -10.84
CA VAL A 82 -6.27 1.67 -11.47
C VAL A 82 -4.89 1.09 -11.15
N TYR A 83 -4.10 0.80 -12.18
CA TYR A 83 -2.76 0.26 -12.03
C TYR A 83 -1.77 1.27 -11.44
N LEU A 84 -1.11 0.90 -10.38
CA LEU A 84 -0.06 1.67 -9.74
C LEU A 84 1.30 1.23 -10.30
N GLY A 85 1.71 1.85 -11.37
CA GLY A 85 2.79 1.38 -12.24
C GLY A 85 4.22 1.49 -11.70
N LYS A 86 4.43 2.02 -10.48
CA LYS A 86 5.77 2.22 -9.94
C LYS A 86 5.89 1.65 -8.53
N GLY A 87 6.97 0.94 -8.26
CA GLY A 87 7.31 0.48 -6.92
C GLY A 87 7.59 1.61 -5.93
N GLN A 88 7.97 2.79 -6.44
CA GLN A 88 8.10 3.99 -5.64
C GLN A 88 6.71 4.54 -5.29
N GLY A 89 6.48 4.80 -4.00
CA GLY A 89 5.16 5.15 -3.50
C GLY A 89 4.21 3.95 -3.34
N SER A 90 4.72 2.72 -3.42
CA SER A 90 3.91 1.50 -3.21
C SER A 90 3.62 1.19 -1.74
N ILE A 91 4.29 1.88 -0.82
CA ILE A 91 3.98 1.77 0.60
C ILE A 91 2.89 2.78 0.91
N PHE A 92 1.66 2.30 0.95
CA PHE A 92 0.51 3.09 1.33
C PHE A 92 0.14 2.81 2.78
N ASP A 93 -0.27 3.85 3.50
CA ASP A 93 -1.03 3.65 4.71
C ASP A 93 -2.38 3.02 4.33
N VAL A 94 -2.79 2.00 5.08
CA VAL A 94 -4.07 1.31 4.90
C VAL A 94 -5.17 2.20 5.52
N VAL A 95 -5.63 3.18 4.74
CA VAL A 95 -6.60 4.17 5.18
C VAL A 95 -7.85 4.03 4.33
N ASP A 96 -9.00 3.89 5.00
CA ASP A 96 -10.33 3.86 4.37
C ASP A 96 -10.48 2.78 3.27
N LEU A 97 -9.85 1.62 3.48
CA LEU A 97 -10.04 0.46 2.62
C LEU A 97 -11.23 -0.38 3.09
N GLU A 98 -12.02 -0.84 2.13
CA GLU A 98 -13.06 -1.84 2.34
C GLU A 98 -12.43 -3.23 2.50
N ARG A 99 -11.45 -3.53 1.63
CA ARG A 99 -10.70 -4.78 1.65
C ARG A 99 -9.44 -4.71 0.79
N VAL A 100 -8.57 -5.66 1.02
CA VAL A 100 -7.41 -5.93 0.16
C VAL A 100 -7.51 -7.35 -0.38
N GLU A 101 -7.36 -7.52 -1.67
CA GLU A 101 -7.37 -8.81 -2.35
C GLU A 101 -5.98 -9.11 -2.88
N ILE A 102 -5.38 -10.23 -2.45
CA ILE A 102 -4.07 -10.68 -2.89
C ILE A 102 -4.25 -11.92 -3.76
N LEU A 103 -4.03 -11.77 -5.05
CA LEU A 103 -4.14 -12.79 -6.06
C LEU A 103 -2.75 -13.41 -6.28
N ARG A 104 -2.63 -14.71 -6.07
CA ARG A 104 -1.35 -15.42 -6.11
C ARG A 104 -1.24 -16.26 -7.37
N GLY A 105 -0.24 -15.97 -8.17
CA GLY A 105 0.03 -16.60 -9.46
C GLY A 105 -0.27 -15.67 -10.64
N PRO A 106 0.06 -16.08 -11.88
CA PRO A 106 -0.07 -15.23 -13.06
C PRO A 106 -1.47 -14.70 -13.27
N GLN A 107 -1.60 -13.39 -13.43
CA GLN A 107 -2.87 -12.67 -13.63
C GLN A 107 -2.90 -11.86 -14.94
N GLY A 108 -2.03 -12.19 -15.90
CA GLY A 108 -1.83 -11.42 -17.12
C GLY A 108 -3.08 -11.22 -17.96
N THR A 109 -4.00 -12.18 -17.97
CA THR A 109 -5.22 -12.14 -18.80
C THR A 109 -6.18 -11.03 -18.37
N LEU A 110 -6.34 -10.81 -17.06
CA LEU A 110 -7.32 -9.86 -16.50
C LEU A 110 -6.69 -8.54 -16.05
N TYR A 111 -5.45 -8.62 -15.59
CA TYR A 111 -4.74 -7.50 -14.99
C TYR A 111 -3.63 -6.93 -15.88
N GLY A 112 -3.31 -7.64 -16.99
CA GLY A 112 -2.33 -7.18 -17.95
C GLY A 112 -0.87 -7.46 -17.55
N ARG A 113 0.06 -6.69 -18.11
CA ARG A 113 1.50 -6.85 -17.87
C ARG A 113 1.86 -6.65 -16.40
N ASN A 114 3.04 -7.13 -16.00
CA ASN A 114 3.60 -6.95 -14.66
C ASN A 114 2.83 -7.70 -13.55
N THR A 115 2.14 -8.78 -13.89
CA THR A 115 1.38 -9.61 -12.96
C THR A 115 1.75 -11.09 -13.05
N LEU A 116 3.03 -11.36 -13.35
CA LEU A 116 3.54 -12.72 -13.47
C LEU A 116 3.53 -13.47 -12.13
N GLY A 117 3.89 -12.79 -11.04
CA GLY A 117 3.85 -13.35 -9.68
C GLY A 117 2.46 -13.28 -9.05
N GLY A 118 1.67 -12.28 -9.44
CA GLY A 118 0.36 -12.03 -8.89
C GLY A 118 -0.09 -10.58 -8.98
N ALA A 119 -1.17 -10.27 -8.27
CA ALA A 119 -1.69 -8.92 -8.17
C ALA A 119 -2.18 -8.62 -6.75
N ILE A 120 -2.04 -7.37 -6.32
CA ILE A 120 -2.61 -6.83 -5.09
C ILE A 120 -3.64 -5.78 -5.48
N ASN A 121 -4.86 -5.97 -5.06
CA ASN A 121 -5.99 -5.11 -5.37
C ASN A 121 -6.47 -4.44 -4.08
N LEU A 122 -6.32 -3.14 -4.00
CA LEU A 122 -6.77 -2.30 -2.90
C LEU A 122 -8.13 -1.73 -3.28
N ILE A 123 -9.13 -2.00 -2.47
CA ILE A 123 -10.49 -1.54 -2.71
C ILE A 123 -10.86 -0.54 -1.63
N SER A 124 -11.13 0.71 -2.02
CA SER A 124 -11.55 1.76 -1.12
C SER A 124 -13.03 1.62 -0.73
N LYS A 125 -13.37 2.13 0.45
CA LYS A 125 -14.78 2.22 0.86
C LYS A 125 -15.51 3.24 0.00
N LYS A 126 -16.62 2.83 -0.58
CA LYS A 126 -17.49 3.75 -1.33
C LYS A 126 -18.11 4.77 -0.38
N PRO A 127 -18.33 6.01 -0.84
CA PRO A 127 -19.09 6.98 -0.08
C PRO A 127 -20.49 6.45 0.24
N SER A 128 -20.91 6.56 1.51
CA SER A 128 -22.23 6.15 1.99
C SER A 128 -23.18 7.33 2.24
N GLY A 129 -22.59 8.53 2.30
CA GLY A 129 -23.32 9.76 2.59
C GLY A 129 -23.52 10.06 4.07
N GLU A 130 -23.04 9.18 4.95
CA GLU A 130 -23.15 9.34 6.39
C GLU A 130 -21.89 8.82 7.09
N GLY A 131 -21.27 9.68 7.85
CA GLY A 131 -20.16 9.27 8.71
C GLY A 131 -19.07 10.31 8.86
N MET A 132 -18.55 10.37 10.07
CA MET A 132 -17.36 11.16 10.40
C MET A 132 -16.50 10.33 11.35
N SER A 133 -15.23 10.21 11.03
CA SER A 133 -14.25 9.48 11.85
C SER A 133 -12.97 10.29 11.99
N THR A 134 -12.43 10.27 13.21
CA THR A 134 -11.13 10.88 13.50
C THR A 134 -10.29 9.88 14.28
N LYS A 135 -9.11 9.54 13.76
CA LYS A 135 -8.14 8.67 14.44
C LYS A 135 -6.86 9.44 14.69
N LEU A 136 -6.41 9.47 15.95
CA LEU A 136 -5.13 10.04 16.36
C LEU A 136 -4.24 8.90 16.85
N THR A 137 -3.05 8.79 16.29
CA THR A 137 -2.07 7.78 16.68
C THR A 137 -0.80 8.45 17.15
N LEU A 138 -0.35 8.07 18.35
CA LEU A 138 0.91 8.49 18.94
C LEU A 138 1.77 7.25 19.16
N GLY A 139 3.06 7.35 18.90
CA GLY A 139 3.95 6.19 19.03
C GLY A 139 5.41 6.57 19.22
N ASN A 140 6.24 5.56 19.27
CA ASN A 140 7.67 5.69 19.42
C ASN A 140 8.32 6.48 18.28
N TYR A 141 9.49 7.03 18.54
CA TYR A 141 10.24 7.87 17.58
C TYR A 141 9.48 9.13 17.16
N GLY A 142 8.65 9.68 18.05
CA GLY A 142 7.87 10.87 17.77
C GLY A 142 6.79 10.66 16.69
N LEU A 143 6.33 9.43 16.52
CA LEU A 143 5.23 9.13 15.61
C LEU A 143 3.99 9.92 16.05
N ARG A 144 3.46 10.68 15.13
CA ARG A 144 2.18 11.40 15.24
C ARG A 144 1.45 11.22 13.93
N GLN A 145 0.26 10.66 14.00
CA GLN A 145 -0.61 10.51 12.84
C GLN A 145 -1.99 11.06 13.19
N ALA A 146 -2.55 11.85 12.29
CA ALA A 146 -3.91 12.34 12.36
C ALA A 146 -4.63 11.92 11.08
N GLN A 147 -5.74 11.22 11.23
CA GLN A 147 -6.61 10.80 10.16
C GLN A 147 -7.98 11.39 10.40
N PHE A 148 -8.55 11.96 9.36
CA PHE A 148 -9.89 12.51 9.35
C PHE A 148 -10.63 11.99 8.13
N ILE A 149 -11.80 11.42 8.35
CA ILE A 149 -12.69 10.93 7.28
C ILE A 149 -14.03 11.62 7.49
N ASN A 150 -14.56 12.22 6.45
CA ASN A 150 -15.89 12.76 6.44
C ASN A 150 -16.64 12.29 5.20
N ASP A 151 -17.77 11.65 5.41
CA ASP A 151 -18.63 11.10 4.38
C ASP A 151 -20.01 11.78 4.50
N PHE A 152 -20.44 12.45 3.45
CA PHE A 152 -21.69 13.22 3.47
C PHE A 152 -22.42 13.17 2.14
N SER A 153 -23.75 13.29 2.23
CA SER A 153 -24.61 13.44 1.06
C SER A 153 -24.52 14.86 0.53
N PHE A 154 -24.29 15.01 -0.78
CA PHE A 154 -24.23 16.29 -1.45
C PHE A 154 -25.56 16.63 -2.18
N LEU A 155 -26.22 15.61 -2.70
CA LEU A 155 -27.53 15.68 -3.39
C LEU A 155 -28.32 14.42 -3.02
N GLU A 156 -29.59 14.35 -3.44
CA GLU A 156 -30.44 13.16 -3.19
C GLU A 156 -29.77 11.84 -3.57
N ASN A 157 -28.91 11.83 -4.61
CA ASN A 157 -28.19 10.64 -5.08
C ASN A 157 -26.68 10.89 -5.22
N GLY A 158 -26.16 11.94 -4.62
CA GLY A 158 -24.73 12.28 -4.66
C GLY A 158 -24.07 12.13 -3.30
N PHE A 159 -22.98 11.37 -3.24
CA PHE A 159 -22.22 11.12 -2.03
C PHE A 159 -20.78 11.58 -2.22
N VAL A 160 -20.22 12.21 -1.20
CA VAL A 160 -18.83 12.68 -1.20
C VAL A 160 -18.14 12.22 0.06
N LYS A 161 -16.95 11.63 -0.09
CA LYS A 161 -16.07 11.29 1.02
C LYS A 161 -14.77 12.06 0.91
N ILE A 162 -14.35 12.67 2.00
CA ILE A 162 -13.08 13.36 2.13
C ILE A 162 -12.24 12.59 3.14
N VAL A 163 -11.06 12.18 2.72
CA VAL A 163 -10.07 11.48 3.56
C VAL A 163 -8.82 12.33 3.64
N LEU A 164 -8.46 12.74 4.85
CA LEU A 164 -7.22 13.45 5.14
C LEU A 164 -6.38 12.60 6.08
N ASN A 165 -5.13 12.36 5.72
CA ASN A 165 -4.19 11.62 6.54
C ASN A 165 -2.85 12.35 6.57
N GLU A 166 -2.38 12.67 7.75
CA GLU A 166 -1.03 13.21 7.97
C GLU A 166 -0.29 12.33 8.96
N LYS A 167 0.93 11.92 8.57
CA LYS A 167 1.79 11.08 9.38
C LYS A 167 3.19 11.68 9.45
N ARG A 168 3.69 11.86 10.66
CA ARG A 168 5.06 12.30 10.93
C ARG A 168 5.75 11.32 11.85
N ARG A 169 7.00 11.00 11.55
CA ARG A 169 7.83 10.13 12.38
C ARG A 169 9.29 10.54 12.30
N GLY A 170 9.98 10.51 13.40
CA GLY A 170 11.43 10.72 13.47
C GLY A 170 12.22 9.51 12.93
N GLY A 171 13.51 9.73 12.63
CA GLY A 171 14.40 8.66 12.20
C GLY A 171 14.76 7.70 13.35
N TYR A 172 15.10 6.46 13.00
CA TYR A 172 15.57 5.44 13.95
C TYR A 172 17.06 5.53 14.26
N VAL A 173 17.79 6.23 13.39
CA VAL A 173 19.25 6.32 13.45
C VAL A 173 19.64 7.78 13.55
N SER A 174 20.40 8.13 14.55
CA SER A 174 21.12 9.40 14.61
C SER A 174 22.46 9.21 13.91
N MET A 175 22.73 10.01 12.89
CA MET A 175 24.07 10.06 12.32
C MET A 175 25.00 10.71 13.34
N ALA A 176 26.04 10.00 13.75
CA ALA A 176 27.17 10.63 14.42
C ALA A 176 27.80 11.63 13.44
N ALA A 177 28.23 12.79 13.95
CA ALA A 177 28.98 13.73 13.13
C ALA A 177 30.16 13.00 12.49
N SER A 178 30.23 13.01 11.16
CA SER A 178 31.36 12.42 10.46
C SER A 178 32.65 13.15 10.88
N PRO A 179 33.68 12.45 11.38
CA PRO A 179 34.97 13.08 11.61
C PRO A 179 35.67 13.48 10.31
N TYR A 180 35.12 13.09 9.18
CA TYR A 180 35.63 13.45 7.87
C TYR A 180 35.08 14.84 7.48
N GLN A 181 35.86 15.87 7.72
CA GLN A 181 35.70 17.15 7.06
C GLN A 181 36.16 16.97 5.61
N PRO A 182 35.29 17.15 4.59
CA PRO A 182 35.76 17.22 3.21
C PRO A 182 36.77 18.34 3.14
N ALA A 183 37.92 18.07 2.58
CA ALA A 183 38.98 19.07 2.37
C ALA A 183 38.34 20.32 1.75
N GLN A 184 38.53 21.48 2.41
CA GLN A 184 38.06 22.75 1.89
C GLN A 184 38.69 22.96 0.49
N GLY A 185 37.87 22.89 -0.55
CA GLY A 185 38.37 23.18 -1.91
C GLY A 185 37.57 22.58 -3.07
N VAL A 186 36.59 21.72 -2.86
CA VAL A 186 35.72 21.25 -3.94
C VAL A 186 34.36 21.92 -3.81
N VAL A 187 34.26 23.14 -4.35
CA VAL A 187 32.97 23.75 -4.68
C VAL A 187 32.50 23.07 -5.96
N PRO A 188 31.38 22.35 -6.00
CA PRO A 188 30.81 21.92 -7.25
C PRO A 188 30.36 23.18 -7.99
N THR A 189 31.04 23.55 -9.05
CA THR A 189 30.53 24.55 -9.98
C THR A 189 29.28 23.96 -10.65
N SER A 190 28.19 24.71 -10.50
CA SER A 190 26.85 24.58 -11.08
C SER A 190 26.74 23.82 -12.40
#